data_f1cb66f46f274a957968112e4e55a39e
#
_entry.id   f1cb66f46f274a957968112e4e55a39e
#
_cell.length_a   1.000
_cell.length_b   1.000
_cell.length_c   1.000
_cell.angle_alpha   90.00
_cell.angle_beta   90.00
_cell.angle_gamma   90.00
#
_symmetry.space_group_name_H-M   'P 1'
#
loop_
_entity.id
_entity.type
_entity.pdbx_description
1 polymer ?
#
loop_
_entity_poly.entity_id
_entity_poly.type
_entity_poly.pdbx_seq_one_letter_code
_entity_poly.pdbx_strand_id
1 'polypeptide(L)'
;MLLRRRKRESLFEPRRHARRWSPRPLGRLAVVLALALFVGWLAKDRLSFLAALYEGRHAIDRREYPKAQEAFERAWSLKPEHPWVHDCAGYLFLKQAAPGWRAKARNSYTAAIAKGLRSNPFINHVKEARRLLDGGAYDQAEAELEHTLELNPRSAVANLLQGQLLYAQGKLPKAVDQYQLALALAPRSAEIQAALARAQEARSRGNIPYILDRTGQPLAALDLATSSPVYPCDFWTAHVVGYRTTDHGRAGLEEALGDTMQGNVVTLTIDARLQRIVDAALGWQKGAVVIIRPSTGSILAAVSHPTFRPNQLNRKWAQIMGNDNDPLRNRAFDSLYEPGSIAKIVSMAALLESHADTSRLFPFRCRGYLMIGPEPFWDWTAHRTVGSFSDAFNSSCNIAMARMAPLIGAASLTQFLRSFGFGEQDRIALEIPVATSRAPLDADTAYKLAAASCGLGTNFRVTPLHAAMLAAAVANGGVMMTPTLVREIRSVTGALIQDHAPKPWKISMKKETAAALTGHMTNFVSAGLGRKARMLHVKIAGITSTAGTAKRGLNGWFVCFAPADKPELAMAILCENGGTGHGVAAPIAQRILNEALR
;
A
#
# COMPACT_ATOMS: atom_id res chain seq x y z
N MET A 1 -14.27 29.76 51.15
CA MET A 1 -15.01 29.54 52.41
C MET A 1 -14.53 28.20 52.95
N LEU A 2 -13.59 28.27 53.84
CA LEU A 2 -13.54 27.84 55.23
C LEU A 2 -13.51 26.31 55.42
N LEU A 3 -12.31 25.75 55.73
CA LEU A 3 -11.64 25.60 57.03
C LEU A 3 -12.29 24.50 57.88
N ARG A 4 -11.62 23.50 58.43
CA ARG A 4 -10.51 23.35 59.40
C ARG A 4 -10.49 21.88 59.84
N ARG A 5 -9.38 21.13 59.85
CA ARG A 5 -8.42 20.86 60.93
C ARG A 5 -8.97 20.46 62.30
N ARG A 6 -8.50 19.29 62.80
CA ARG A 6 -7.83 19.02 64.11
C ARG A 6 -7.85 17.51 64.40
N LYS A 7 -6.75 16.80 64.50
CA LYS A 7 -5.70 16.57 65.52
C LYS A 7 -6.25 16.31 66.96
N ARG A 8 -5.86 15.14 67.49
CA ARG A 8 -5.20 14.83 68.78
C ARG A 8 -5.41 13.38 69.15
N GLU A 9 -4.36 12.56 69.27
CA GLU A 9 -3.50 12.24 70.43
C GLU A 9 -4.30 11.82 71.67
N SER A 10 -4.09 10.74 72.26
CA SER A 10 -3.06 9.94 72.89
C SER A 10 -3.61 9.24 74.15
N LEU A 11 -3.06 8.14 74.50
CA LEU A 11 -2.56 7.76 75.84
C LEU A 11 -3.06 6.46 76.47
N PHE A 12 -2.07 5.63 76.81
CA PHE A 12 -1.86 4.73 77.96
C PHE A 12 -2.51 3.36 78.03
N GLU A 13 -1.74 2.37 77.80
CA GLU A 13 -1.01 1.35 78.64
C GLU A 13 -1.85 0.46 79.65
N PRO A 14 -1.23 -0.57 80.16
CA PRO A 14 -1.41 -1.97 79.74
C PRO A 14 -2.06 -2.83 80.87
N ARG A 15 -2.75 -3.88 80.51
CA ARG A 15 -3.05 -4.96 81.50
C ARG A 15 -2.61 -6.31 81.01
N ARG A 16 -1.58 -6.82 81.67
CA ARG A 16 -1.12 -8.21 81.63
C ARG A 16 -2.28 -9.11 82.07
N HIS A 17 -2.67 -10.07 81.25
CA HIS A 17 -3.25 -11.31 81.66
C HIS A 17 -2.54 -12.45 80.94
N ALA A 18 -1.76 -13.17 81.70
CA ALA A 18 -1.19 -14.47 81.37
C ALA A 18 -2.36 -15.44 81.04
N ARG A 19 -2.41 -15.98 79.85
CA ARG A 19 -3.22 -17.16 79.53
C ARG A 19 -2.29 -18.30 79.10
N ARG A 20 -2.51 -19.35 79.78
CA ARG A 20 -1.88 -20.68 79.71
C ARG A 20 -1.84 -21.18 78.27
N TRP A 21 -0.68 -21.60 77.85
CA TRP A 21 -0.44 -22.37 76.63
C TRP A 21 -1.08 -23.76 76.82
N SER A 22 -2.04 -24.10 75.93
CA SER A 22 -2.47 -25.48 75.73
C SER A 22 -1.81 -26.05 74.53
N PRO A 23 -1.15 -27.21 74.58
CA PRO A 23 -0.40 -27.78 73.42
C PRO A 23 -1.36 -28.57 72.52
N ARG A 24 -2.13 -27.86 71.61
CA ARG A 24 -3.03 -28.57 70.68
C ARG A 24 -3.18 -27.92 69.28
N PRO A 25 -2.18 -27.25 68.67
CA PRO A 25 -2.26 -27.01 67.22
C PRO A 25 -1.25 -27.79 66.38
N LEU A 26 -0.19 -28.40 66.93
CA LEU A 26 0.85 -29.11 66.17
C LEU A 26 0.35 -30.38 65.48
N GLY A 27 -0.59 -31.10 66.07
CA GLY A 27 -1.16 -32.31 65.46
C GLY A 27 -2.02 -32.04 64.22
N ARG A 28 -2.75 -30.90 64.18
CA ARG A 28 -3.57 -30.53 63.02
C ARG A 28 -2.73 -30.03 61.86
N LEU A 29 -1.64 -29.31 62.13
CA LEU A 29 -0.72 -28.83 61.08
C LEU A 29 0.03 -30.01 60.45
N ALA A 30 0.47 -31.01 61.23
CA ALA A 30 1.10 -32.22 60.75
C ALA A 30 0.17 -33.06 59.85
N VAL A 31 -1.13 -33.19 60.23
CA VAL A 31 -2.11 -33.89 59.39
C VAL A 31 -2.42 -33.13 58.11
N VAL A 32 -2.51 -31.79 58.13
CA VAL A 32 -2.71 -30.98 56.93
C VAL A 32 -1.50 -31.03 56.01
N LEU A 33 -0.26 -31.01 56.55
CA LEU A 33 0.96 -31.18 55.80
C LEU A 33 1.09 -32.60 55.22
N ALA A 34 0.77 -33.64 55.99
CA ALA A 34 0.75 -35.02 55.51
C ALA A 34 -0.29 -35.25 54.42
N LEU A 35 -1.50 -34.67 54.55
CA LEU A 35 -2.52 -34.67 53.49
C LEU A 35 -2.09 -33.89 52.25
N ALA A 36 -1.46 -32.74 52.42
CA ALA A 36 -0.90 -31.97 51.29
C ALA A 36 0.23 -32.71 50.58
N LEU A 37 1.13 -33.37 51.31
CA LEU A 37 2.18 -34.23 50.75
C LEU A 37 1.60 -35.47 50.09
N PHE A 38 0.57 -36.09 50.66
CA PHE A 38 -0.11 -37.24 50.05
C PHE A 38 -0.91 -36.86 48.81
N VAL A 39 -1.60 -35.73 48.79
CA VAL A 39 -2.25 -35.20 47.58
C VAL A 39 -1.22 -34.79 46.55
N GLY A 40 -0.11 -34.16 46.96
CA GLY A 40 1.04 -33.85 46.09
C GLY A 40 1.70 -35.11 45.50
N TRP A 41 1.82 -36.16 46.27
CA TRP A 41 2.34 -37.47 45.80
C TRP A 41 1.36 -38.14 44.82
N LEU A 42 0.06 -38.15 45.08
CA LEU A 42 -0.96 -38.65 44.16
C LEU A 42 -1.09 -37.80 42.86
N ALA A 43 -0.78 -36.51 42.93
CA ALA A 43 -0.83 -35.61 41.80
C ALA A 43 0.50 -35.62 40.96
N LYS A 44 1.59 -36.13 41.56
CA LYS A 44 2.94 -36.06 40.94
C LYS A 44 3.00 -36.64 39.53
N ASP A 45 2.42 -37.81 39.30
CA ASP A 45 2.41 -38.45 37.99
C ASP A 45 1.53 -37.75 36.99
N ARG A 46 0.40 -37.15 37.44
CA ARG A 46 -0.45 -36.31 36.58
C ARG A 46 0.23 -35.01 36.17
N LEU A 47 0.90 -34.35 37.11
CA LEU A 47 1.61 -33.09 36.84
C LEU A 47 2.85 -33.35 35.94
N SER A 48 3.61 -34.42 36.20
CA SER A 48 4.75 -34.82 35.38
C SER A 48 4.35 -35.18 33.95
N PHE A 49 3.20 -35.84 33.77
CA PHE A 49 2.65 -36.15 32.47
C PHE A 49 2.25 -34.89 31.69
N LEU A 50 1.50 -33.97 32.33
CA LEU A 50 1.10 -32.72 31.69
C LEU A 50 2.29 -31.81 31.37
N ALA A 51 3.29 -31.76 32.27
CA ALA A 51 4.52 -31.01 32.05
C ALA A 51 5.29 -31.53 30.83
N ALA A 52 5.40 -32.85 30.69
CA ALA A 52 6.07 -33.48 29.56
C ALA A 52 5.35 -33.20 28.22
N LEU A 53 4.00 -33.23 28.20
CA LEU A 53 3.25 -32.88 27.00
C LEU A 53 3.39 -31.39 26.65
N TYR A 54 3.38 -30.51 27.65
CA TYR A 54 3.56 -29.06 27.44
C TYR A 54 4.96 -28.75 26.92
N GLU A 55 5.99 -29.33 27.53
CA GLU A 55 7.41 -29.19 27.12
C GLU A 55 7.61 -29.64 25.67
N GLY A 56 7.07 -30.81 25.31
CA GLY A 56 7.17 -31.37 23.97
C GLY A 56 6.48 -30.47 22.94
N ARG A 57 5.28 -29.94 23.22
CA ARG A 57 4.62 -29.00 22.32
C ARG A 57 5.38 -27.70 22.17
N HIS A 58 5.90 -27.15 23.25
CA HIS A 58 6.68 -25.91 23.20
C HIS A 58 8.01 -26.07 22.47
N ALA A 59 8.64 -27.26 22.57
CA ALA A 59 9.83 -27.60 21.79
C ALA A 59 9.53 -27.70 20.28
N ILE A 60 8.36 -28.21 19.87
CA ILE A 60 7.93 -28.20 18.47
C ILE A 60 7.84 -26.76 17.93
N ASP A 61 7.21 -25.86 18.68
CA ASP A 61 7.05 -24.45 18.27
C ASP A 61 8.40 -23.74 18.07
N ARG A 62 9.43 -24.20 18.82
CA ARG A 62 10.82 -23.73 18.67
C ARG A 62 11.64 -24.51 17.66
N ARG A 63 11.06 -25.49 16.96
CA ARG A 63 11.72 -26.41 16.02
C ARG A 63 12.82 -27.30 16.67
N GLU A 64 12.78 -27.49 17.99
CA GLU A 64 13.66 -28.33 18.75
C GLU A 64 13.12 -29.77 18.78
N TYR A 65 12.98 -30.39 17.61
CA TYR A 65 12.31 -31.69 17.45
C TYR A 65 12.90 -32.84 18.27
N PRO A 66 14.24 -32.99 18.48
CA PRO A 66 14.79 -34.01 19.37
C PRO A 66 14.30 -33.85 20.81
N LYS A 67 14.27 -32.63 21.34
CA LYS A 67 13.75 -32.37 22.69
C LYS A 67 12.25 -32.64 22.79
N ALA A 68 11.50 -32.32 21.74
CA ALA A 68 10.07 -32.63 21.67
C ALA A 68 9.85 -34.15 21.74
N GLN A 69 10.66 -34.91 21.01
CA GLN A 69 10.61 -36.37 21.02
C GLN A 69 10.88 -36.94 22.41
N GLU A 70 11.96 -36.53 23.08
CA GLU A 70 12.29 -36.95 24.44
C GLU A 70 11.15 -36.62 25.42
N ALA A 71 10.56 -35.45 25.33
CA ALA A 71 9.45 -35.04 26.19
C ALA A 71 8.21 -35.92 25.97
N PHE A 72 7.89 -36.26 24.72
CA PHE A 72 6.77 -37.17 24.43
C PHE A 72 7.05 -38.62 24.80
N GLU A 73 8.28 -39.08 24.68
CA GLU A 73 8.70 -40.41 25.17
C GLU A 73 8.56 -40.51 26.71
N ARG A 74 8.89 -39.44 27.44
CA ARG A 74 8.61 -39.34 28.88
C ARG A 74 7.11 -39.37 29.19
N ALA A 75 6.32 -38.62 28.41
CA ALA A 75 4.87 -38.64 28.56
C ALA A 75 4.28 -40.03 28.25
N TRP A 76 4.83 -40.70 27.22
CA TRP A 76 4.44 -42.06 26.83
C TRP A 76 4.74 -43.07 27.95
N SER A 77 5.93 -43.03 28.55
CA SER A 77 6.29 -43.93 29.66
C SER A 77 5.40 -43.76 30.88
N LEU A 78 4.88 -42.54 31.13
CA LEU A 78 3.97 -42.25 32.23
C LEU A 78 2.54 -42.73 31.96
N LYS A 79 2.03 -42.57 30.72
CA LYS A 79 0.65 -42.91 30.35
C LYS A 79 0.54 -43.34 28.88
N PRO A 80 0.97 -44.57 28.50
CA PRO A 80 1.02 -45.01 27.10
C PRO A 80 -0.37 -45.10 26.43
N GLU A 81 -1.41 -45.34 27.21
CA GLU A 81 -2.77 -45.48 26.71
C GLU A 81 -3.53 -44.11 26.64
N HIS A 82 -2.88 -43.03 27.04
CA HIS A 82 -3.56 -41.73 27.08
C HIS A 82 -3.64 -41.11 25.66
N PRO A 83 -4.82 -40.75 25.15
CA PRO A 83 -5.01 -40.30 23.78
C PRO A 83 -4.17 -39.08 23.39
N TRP A 84 -3.85 -38.19 24.33
CA TRP A 84 -3.04 -36.99 24.07
C TRP A 84 -1.58 -37.29 23.70
N VAL A 85 -1.04 -38.41 24.12
CA VAL A 85 0.33 -38.83 23.76
C VAL A 85 0.38 -39.15 22.27
N HIS A 86 -0.61 -39.88 21.78
CA HIS A 86 -0.72 -40.21 20.37
C HIS A 86 -1.00 -38.98 19.51
N ASP A 87 -1.83 -38.06 19.98
CA ASP A 87 -2.10 -36.79 19.30
C ASP A 87 -0.81 -35.95 19.17
N CYS A 88 -0.05 -35.82 20.26
CA CYS A 88 1.22 -35.09 20.24
C CYS A 88 2.28 -35.76 19.36
N ALA A 89 2.33 -37.11 19.31
CA ALA A 89 3.23 -37.84 18.41
C ALA A 89 2.86 -37.58 16.93
N GLY A 90 1.57 -37.60 16.60
CA GLY A 90 1.08 -37.22 15.27
C GLY A 90 1.49 -35.81 14.87
N TYR A 91 1.33 -34.85 15.79
CA TYR A 91 1.72 -33.47 15.58
C TYR A 91 3.25 -33.32 15.40
N LEU A 92 4.07 -34.06 16.15
CA LEU A 92 5.52 -34.08 15.98
C LEU A 92 5.93 -34.57 14.58
N PHE A 93 5.35 -35.70 14.13
CA PHE A 93 5.65 -36.23 12.80
C PHE A 93 5.26 -35.29 11.69
N LEU A 94 4.10 -34.62 11.83
CA LEU A 94 3.65 -33.58 10.90
C LEU A 94 4.67 -32.44 10.77
N LYS A 95 5.21 -31.96 11.91
CA LYS A 95 6.13 -30.82 11.93
C LYS A 95 7.55 -31.16 11.50
N GLN A 96 8.01 -32.36 11.75
CA GLN A 96 9.33 -32.84 11.31
C GLN A 96 9.41 -33.01 9.79
N ALA A 97 8.31 -33.35 9.12
CA ALA A 97 8.23 -33.61 7.69
C ALA A 97 9.33 -34.58 7.15
N ALA A 98 9.85 -35.46 8.00
CA ALA A 98 10.88 -36.44 7.65
C ALA A 98 10.32 -37.54 6.71
N PRO A 99 11.15 -38.28 5.95
CA PRO A 99 10.65 -39.35 5.06
C PRO A 99 9.68 -40.29 5.76
N GLY A 100 8.49 -40.52 5.14
CA GLY A 100 7.41 -41.35 5.69
C GLY A 100 6.59 -40.71 6.79
N TRP A 101 6.74 -39.44 7.06
CA TRP A 101 6.04 -38.69 8.11
C TRP A 101 4.52 -38.75 7.99
N ARG A 102 3.95 -38.71 6.75
CA ARG A 102 2.50 -38.77 6.52
C ARG A 102 1.87 -40.04 7.10
N ALA A 103 2.47 -41.20 6.82
CA ALA A 103 1.97 -42.45 7.35
C ALA A 103 2.09 -42.51 8.89
N LYS A 104 3.22 -42.05 9.45
CA LYS A 104 3.44 -42.01 10.90
C LYS A 104 2.45 -41.07 11.60
N ALA A 105 2.24 -39.89 11.07
CA ALA A 105 1.26 -38.94 11.62
C ALA A 105 -0.15 -39.52 11.60
N ARG A 106 -0.58 -40.09 10.46
CA ARG A 106 -1.91 -40.74 10.32
C ARG A 106 -2.10 -41.84 11.34
N ASN A 107 -1.14 -42.77 11.47
CA ASN A 107 -1.24 -43.86 12.43
C ASN A 107 -1.35 -43.37 13.86
N SER A 108 -0.57 -42.35 14.23
CA SER A 108 -0.61 -41.76 15.57
C SER A 108 -1.97 -41.09 15.85
N TYR A 109 -2.52 -40.34 14.92
CA TYR A 109 -3.82 -39.71 15.07
C TYR A 109 -4.97 -40.75 15.12
N THR A 110 -4.91 -41.80 14.30
CA THR A 110 -5.88 -42.89 14.34
C THR A 110 -5.85 -43.60 15.71
N ALA A 111 -4.64 -43.81 16.27
CA ALA A 111 -4.51 -44.37 17.60
C ALA A 111 -5.07 -43.44 18.70
N ALA A 112 -4.87 -42.14 18.59
CA ALA A 112 -5.43 -41.16 19.52
C ALA A 112 -6.96 -41.23 19.55
N ILE A 113 -7.61 -41.34 18.39
CA ILE A 113 -9.07 -41.45 18.27
C ILE A 113 -9.55 -42.77 18.85
N ALA A 114 -8.91 -43.89 18.52
CA ALA A 114 -9.26 -45.20 19.01
C ALA A 114 -9.18 -45.29 20.55
N LYS A 115 -8.29 -44.49 21.16
CA LYS A 115 -8.13 -44.38 22.62
C LYS A 115 -9.04 -43.34 23.27
N GLY A 116 -10.03 -42.82 22.55
CA GLY A 116 -11.09 -41.95 23.09
C GLY A 116 -10.69 -40.49 23.27
N LEU A 117 -9.94 -39.92 22.33
CA LEU A 117 -9.65 -38.48 22.29
C LEU A 117 -10.96 -37.66 22.23
N ARG A 118 -11.36 -37.08 23.37
CA ARG A 118 -12.63 -36.32 23.52
C ARG A 118 -12.45 -34.79 23.49
N SER A 119 -11.25 -34.28 23.60
CA SER A 119 -10.98 -32.85 23.36
C SER A 119 -11.16 -32.60 21.87
N ASN A 120 -11.78 -31.50 21.48
CA ASN A 120 -12.19 -31.23 20.09
C ASN A 120 -10.94 -31.10 19.18
N PRO A 121 -10.26 -32.22 18.81
CA PRO A 121 -9.05 -32.22 17.99
C PRO A 121 -9.36 -31.63 16.63
N PHE A 122 -10.57 -31.89 16.14
CA PHE A 122 -11.08 -31.36 14.89
C PHE A 122 -10.92 -29.83 14.77
N ILE A 123 -11.29 -29.04 15.80
CA ILE A 123 -11.12 -27.57 15.76
C ILE A 123 -9.65 -27.19 15.71
N ASN A 124 -8.78 -27.88 16.41
CA ASN A 124 -7.36 -27.60 16.41
C ASN A 124 -6.72 -27.92 15.05
N HIS A 125 -7.11 -29.03 14.43
CA HIS A 125 -6.65 -29.42 13.09
C HIS A 125 -7.18 -28.49 12.00
N VAL A 126 -8.43 -28.04 12.09
CA VAL A 126 -8.98 -27.01 11.19
C VAL A 126 -8.20 -25.70 11.30
N LYS A 127 -7.89 -25.24 12.52
CA LYS A 127 -7.10 -24.01 12.74
C LYS A 127 -5.68 -24.14 12.20
N GLU A 128 -5.04 -25.29 12.44
CA GLU A 128 -3.69 -25.54 11.96
C GLU A 128 -3.64 -25.67 10.44
N ALA A 129 -4.60 -26.37 9.82
CA ALA A 129 -4.72 -26.45 8.37
C ALA A 129 -4.86 -25.05 7.73
N ARG A 130 -5.70 -24.19 8.33
CA ARG A 130 -5.85 -22.80 7.87
C ARG A 130 -4.54 -22.03 7.99
N ARG A 131 -3.86 -22.11 9.14
CA ARG A 131 -2.56 -21.45 9.37
C ARG A 131 -1.49 -21.90 8.38
N LEU A 132 -1.45 -23.20 8.06
CA LEU A 132 -0.52 -23.75 7.09
C LEU A 132 -0.83 -23.30 5.65
N LEU A 133 -2.11 -23.22 5.28
CA LEU A 133 -2.54 -22.67 4.00
C LEU A 133 -2.16 -21.20 3.86
N ASP A 134 -2.44 -20.39 4.89
CA ASP A 134 -2.10 -18.96 4.90
C ASP A 134 -0.59 -18.73 4.84
N GLY A 135 0.20 -19.65 5.39
CA GLY A 135 1.67 -19.65 5.33
C GLY A 135 2.28 -20.30 4.08
N GLY A 136 1.47 -20.76 3.11
CA GLY A 136 1.97 -21.42 1.89
C GLY A 136 2.56 -22.81 2.09
N ALA A 137 2.41 -23.42 3.27
CA ALA A 137 2.94 -24.76 3.60
C ALA A 137 1.96 -25.85 3.11
N TYR A 138 1.77 -25.96 1.81
CA TYR A 138 0.70 -26.76 1.19
C TYR A 138 0.78 -28.26 1.47
N ASP A 139 2.00 -28.86 1.48
CA ASP A 139 2.14 -30.28 1.79
C ASP A 139 1.72 -30.61 3.22
N GLN A 140 2.05 -29.73 4.17
CA GLN A 140 1.65 -29.90 5.56
C GLN A 140 0.14 -29.65 5.74
N ALA A 141 -0.39 -28.64 5.04
CA ALA A 141 -1.82 -28.36 5.04
C ALA A 141 -2.64 -29.52 4.48
N GLU A 142 -2.14 -30.18 3.42
CA GLU A 142 -2.80 -31.35 2.81
C GLU A 142 -2.93 -32.50 3.81
N ALA A 143 -1.83 -32.84 4.52
CA ALA A 143 -1.85 -33.90 5.52
C ALA A 143 -2.77 -33.59 6.71
N GLU A 144 -2.78 -32.31 7.13
CA GLU A 144 -3.65 -31.86 8.22
C GLU A 144 -5.13 -31.88 7.82
N LEU A 145 -5.42 -31.56 6.57
CA LEU A 145 -6.79 -31.62 6.02
C LEU A 145 -7.25 -33.05 5.77
N GLU A 146 -6.40 -33.94 5.27
CA GLU A 146 -6.71 -35.37 5.16
C GLU A 146 -7.17 -35.92 6.50
N HIS A 147 -6.38 -35.66 7.56
CA HIS A 147 -6.74 -36.07 8.92
C HIS A 147 -8.03 -35.38 9.42
N THR A 148 -8.19 -34.09 9.18
CA THR A 148 -9.39 -33.35 9.56
C THR A 148 -10.65 -33.95 8.91
N LEU A 149 -10.57 -34.35 7.65
CA LEU A 149 -11.67 -34.95 6.91
C LEU A 149 -11.93 -36.41 7.32
N GLU A 150 -10.89 -37.16 7.75
CA GLU A 150 -11.08 -38.46 8.39
C GLU A 150 -11.88 -38.34 9.70
N LEU A 151 -11.62 -37.30 10.51
CA LEU A 151 -12.35 -37.02 11.73
C LEU A 151 -13.82 -36.59 11.47
N ASN A 152 -14.04 -35.77 10.45
CA ASN A 152 -15.37 -35.29 10.09
C ASN A 152 -15.50 -35.01 8.58
N PRO A 153 -15.86 -36.03 7.76
CA PRO A 153 -16.02 -35.86 6.32
C PRO A 153 -17.13 -34.88 5.92
N ARG A 154 -18.10 -34.64 6.79
CA ARG A 154 -19.23 -33.71 6.56
C ARG A 154 -18.98 -32.31 7.14
N SER A 155 -17.75 -31.93 7.32
CA SER A 155 -17.42 -30.57 7.75
C SER A 155 -17.38 -29.62 6.56
N ALA A 156 -18.29 -28.66 6.50
CA ALA A 156 -18.26 -27.61 5.46
C ALA A 156 -16.96 -26.81 5.49
N VAL A 157 -16.39 -26.53 6.68
CA VAL A 157 -15.15 -25.77 6.83
C VAL A 157 -13.94 -26.57 6.36
N ALA A 158 -13.84 -27.87 6.69
CA ALA A 158 -12.73 -28.70 6.23
C ALA A 158 -12.75 -28.87 4.70
N ASN A 159 -13.93 -29.11 4.12
CA ASN A 159 -14.10 -29.20 2.66
C ASN A 159 -13.83 -27.85 1.98
N LEU A 160 -14.17 -26.70 2.59
CA LEU A 160 -13.80 -25.39 2.09
C LEU A 160 -12.28 -25.23 2.06
N LEU A 161 -11.57 -25.56 3.14
CA LEU A 161 -10.10 -25.46 3.22
C LEU A 161 -9.42 -26.41 2.22
N GLN A 162 -9.96 -27.62 2.04
CA GLN A 162 -9.47 -28.56 1.02
C GLN A 162 -9.66 -28.00 -0.39
N GLY A 163 -10.81 -27.36 -0.66
CA GLY A 163 -11.03 -26.64 -1.91
C GLY A 163 -10.05 -25.49 -2.12
N GLN A 164 -9.75 -24.73 -1.07
CA GLN A 164 -8.76 -23.64 -1.10
C GLN A 164 -7.33 -24.15 -1.36
N LEU A 165 -6.95 -25.26 -0.74
CA LEU A 165 -5.68 -25.93 -1.03
C LEU A 165 -5.57 -26.35 -2.49
N LEU A 166 -6.60 -27.03 -3.02
CA LEU A 166 -6.64 -27.49 -4.40
C LEU A 166 -6.62 -26.32 -5.39
N TYR A 167 -7.30 -25.20 -5.04
CA TYR A 167 -7.27 -23.98 -5.83
C TYR A 167 -5.84 -23.39 -5.87
N ALA A 168 -5.18 -23.28 -4.73
CA ALA A 168 -3.80 -22.79 -4.63
C ALA A 168 -2.80 -23.67 -5.38
N GLN A 169 -3.05 -25.00 -5.44
CA GLN A 169 -2.26 -25.96 -6.22
C GLN A 169 -2.60 -25.97 -7.72
N GLY A 170 -3.55 -25.13 -8.20
CA GLY A 170 -3.98 -25.10 -9.59
C GLY A 170 -4.89 -26.25 -10.02
N LYS A 171 -5.31 -27.12 -9.10
CA LYS A 171 -6.16 -28.28 -9.37
C LYS A 171 -7.66 -27.87 -9.43
N LEU A 172 -8.00 -26.93 -10.34
CA LEU A 172 -9.29 -26.25 -10.39
C LEU A 172 -10.51 -27.18 -10.48
N PRO A 173 -10.54 -28.26 -11.32
CA PRO A 173 -11.69 -29.17 -11.35
C PRO A 173 -11.99 -29.75 -9.98
N LYS A 174 -10.97 -30.26 -9.29
CA LYS A 174 -11.11 -30.83 -7.94
C LYS A 174 -11.47 -29.77 -6.88
N ALA A 175 -10.96 -28.53 -7.03
CA ALA A 175 -11.33 -27.42 -6.16
C ALA A 175 -12.82 -27.08 -6.28
N VAL A 176 -13.35 -27.03 -7.51
CA VAL A 176 -14.78 -26.78 -7.77
C VAL A 176 -15.64 -27.88 -7.13
N ASP A 177 -15.27 -29.15 -7.33
CA ASP A 177 -15.99 -30.30 -6.74
C ASP A 177 -16.01 -30.20 -5.20
N GLN A 178 -14.88 -29.84 -4.60
CA GLN A 178 -14.76 -29.72 -3.15
C GLN A 178 -15.54 -28.53 -2.59
N TYR A 179 -15.56 -27.40 -3.31
CA TYR A 179 -16.40 -26.25 -2.93
C TYR A 179 -17.91 -26.54 -3.10
N GLN A 180 -18.30 -27.31 -4.11
CA GLN A 180 -19.69 -27.75 -4.26
C GLN A 180 -20.11 -28.65 -3.09
N LEU A 181 -19.26 -29.57 -2.66
CA LEU A 181 -19.48 -30.38 -1.48
C LEU A 181 -19.61 -29.52 -0.21
N ALA A 182 -18.68 -28.57 -0.01
CA ALA A 182 -18.76 -27.64 1.12
C ALA A 182 -20.06 -26.82 1.10
N LEU A 183 -20.48 -26.35 -0.09
CA LEU A 183 -21.71 -25.58 -0.26
C LEU A 183 -22.97 -26.43 0.01
N ALA A 184 -22.98 -27.70 -0.39
CA ALA A 184 -24.07 -28.63 -0.08
C ALA A 184 -24.23 -28.82 1.44
N LEU A 185 -23.12 -28.77 2.20
CA LEU A 185 -23.11 -28.87 3.66
C LEU A 185 -23.46 -27.55 4.37
N ALA A 186 -23.22 -26.39 3.74
CA ALA A 186 -23.53 -25.06 4.26
C ALA A 186 -24.06 -24.12 3.16
N PRO A 187 -25.31 -24.29 2.68
CA PRO A 187 -25.84 -23.58 1.50
C PRO A 187 -25.90 -22.06 1.61
N ARG A 188 -25.97 -21.52 2.85
CA ARG A 188 -26.07 -20.08 3.11
C ARG A 188 -24.71 -19.39 3.37
N SER A 189 -23.60 -20.13 3.24
CA SER A 189 -22.26 -19.55 3.48
C SER A 189 -21.84 -18.69 2.29
N ALA A 190 -21.81 -17.37 2.49
CA ALA A 190 -21.33 -16.42 1.49
C ALA A 190 -19.84 -16.65 1.14
N GLU A 191 -19.02 -17.09 2.10
CA GLU A 191 -17.60 -17.41 1.91
C GLU A 191 -17.43 -18.56 0.90
N ILE A 192 -18.20 -19.65 1.06
CA ILE A 192 -18.14 -20.83 0.17
C ILE A 192 -18.68 -20.48 -1.22
N GLN A 193 -19.78 -19.73 -1.29
CA GLN A 193 -20.34 -19.27 -2.57
C GLN A 193 -19.32 -18.43 -3.36
N ALA A 194 -18.66 -17.49 -2.69
CA ALA A 194 -17.63 -16.65 -3.31
C ALA A 194 -16.40 -17.47 -3.75
N ALA A 195 -15.97 -18.46 -2.96
CA ALA A 195 -14.86 -19.34 -3.31
C ALA A 195 -15.19 -20.21 -4.53
N LEU A 196 -16.40 -20.80 -4.58
CA LEU A 196 -16.88 -21.57 -5.71
C LEU A 196 -16.96 -20.73 -6.99
N ALA A 197 -17.55 -19.53 -6.91
CA ALA A 197 -17.66 -18.63 -8.06
C ALA A 197 -16.29 -18.28 -8.64
N ARG A 198 -15.31 -17.95 -7.78
CA ARG A 198 -13.93 -17.67 -8.20
C ARG A 198 -13.28 -18.88 -8.88
N ALA A 199 -13.44 -20.08 -8.32
CA ALA A 199 -12.87 -21.29 -8.90
C ALA A 199 -13.50 -21.65 -10.25
N GLN A 200 -14.81 -21.46 -10.40
CA GLN A 200 -15.52 -21.67 -11.67
C GLN A 200 -15.07 -20.65 -12.73
N GLU A 201 -14.92 -19.39 -12.36
CA GLU A 201 -14.43 -18.34 -13.24
C GLU A 201 -12.97 -18.61 -13.67
N ALA A 202 -12.08 -18.94 -12.72
CA ALA A 202 -10.71 -19.32 -13.01
C ALA A 202 -10.63 -20.54 -13.92
N ARG A 203 -11.47 -21.56 -13.69
CA ARG A 203 -11.57 -22.75 -14.54
C ARG A 203 -12.02 -22.41 -15.96
N SER A 204 -13.01 -21.52 -16.11
CA SER A 204 -13.49 -21.10 -17.44
C SER A 204 -12.44 -20.29 -18.21
N ARG A 205 -11.62 -19.51 -17.51
CA ARG A 205 -10.54 -18.69 -18.09
C ARG A 205 -9.23 -19.44 -18.25
N GLY A 206 -9.06 -20.60 -17.60
CA GLY A 206 -7.80 -21.35 -17.58
C GLY A 206 -6.65 -20.66 -16.84
N ASN A 207 -6.94 -19.72 -15.93
CA ASN A 207 -5.91 -19.00 -15.17
C ASN A 207 -6.35 -18.64 -13.74
N ILE A 208 -5.37 -18.42 -12.85
CA ILE A 208 -5.57 -18.01 -11.45
C ILE A 208 -5.09 -16.57 -11.28
N PRO A 209 -5.99 -15.61 -11.01
CA PRO A 209 -5.59 -14.24 -10.72
C PRO A 209 -4.79 -14.11 -9.42
N TYR A 210 -3.69 -13.33 -9.43
CA TYR A 210 -2.91 -12.99 -8.24
C TYR A 210 -2.67 -11.49 -8.05
N ILE A 211 -2.87 -10.66 -9.09
CA ILE A 211 -2.96 -9.19 -8.97
C ILE A 211 -4.30 -8.76 -9.53
N LEU A 212 -5.05 -8.03 -8.73
CA LEU A 212 -6.36 -7.47 -9.07
C LEU A 212 -6.33 -5.95 -9.05
N ASP A 213 -7.18 -5.31 -9.84
CA ASP A 213 -7.48 -3.90 -9.69
C ASP A 213 -8.39 -3.67 -8.47
N ARG A 214 -8.68 -2.41 -8.17
CA ARG A 214 -9.55 -2.02 -7.04
C ARG A 214 -10.98 -2.57 -7.11
N THR A 215 -11.44 -2.99 -8.27
CA THR A 215 -12.78 -3.54 -8.53
C THR A 215 -12.81 -5.06 -8.57
N GLY A 216 -11.63 -5.70 -8.48
CA GLY A 216 -11.47 -7.15 -8.59
C GLY A 216 -11.17 -7.65 -10.01
N GLN A 217 -10.95 -6.75 -10.99
CA GLN A 217 -10.56 -7.15 -12.34
C GLN A 217 -9.11 -7.68 -12.33
N PRO A 218 -8.83 -8.86 -12.93
CA PRO A 218 -7.48 -9.40 -13.02
C PRO A 218 -6.54 -8.51 -13.84
N LEU A 219 -5.39 -8.17 -13.27
CA LEU A 219 -4.28 -7.47 -13.93
C LEU A 219 -3.12 -8.40 -14.23
N ALA A 220 -2.88 -9.40 -13.36
CA ALA A 220 -1.96 -10.48 -13.59
C ALA A 220 -2.56 -11.80 -13.08
N ALA A 221 -2.30 -12.88 -13.80
CA ALA A 221 -2.79 -14.22 -13.48
C ALA A 221 -1.75 -15.27 -13.89
N LEU A 222 -1.80 -16.44 -13.25
CA LEU A 222 -1.02 -17.60 -13.62
C LEU A 222 -1.82 -18.45 -14.62
N ASP A 223 -1.30 -18.66 -15.82
CA ASP A 223 -1.84 -19.62 -16.79
C ASP A 223 -1.59 -21.04 -16.30
N LEU A 224 -2.64 -21.84 -16.22
CA LEU A 224 -2.58 -23.18 -15.65
C LEU A 224 -1.95 -24.22 -16.57
N ALA A 225 -1.98 -23.98 -17.88
CA ALA A 225 -1.42 -24.92 -18.85
C ALA A 225 0.10 -24.74 -18.97
N THR A 226 0.58 -23.50 -18.88
CA THR A 226 2.01 -23.17 -19.10
C THR A 226 2.76 -22.85 -17.81
N SER A 227 2.05 -22.67 -16.67
CA SER A 227 2.59 -22.15 -15.41
C SER A 227 3.31 -20.81 -15.56
N SER A 228 2.93 -20.05 -16.57
CA SER A 228 3.52 -18.75 -16.89
C SER A 228 2.58 -17.60 -16.53
N PRO A 229 3.09 -16.42 -16.19
CA PRO A 229 2.24 -15.27 -15.95
C PRO A 229 1.59 -14.79 -17.25
N VAL A 230 0.33 -14.38 -17.15
CA VAL A 230 -0.43 -13.70 -18.19
C VAL A 230 -0.97 -12.38 -17.64
N TYR A 231 -1.02 -11.37 -18.50
CA TYR A 231 -1.41 -10.02 -18.13
C TYR A 231 -2.66 -9.62 -18.92
N PRO A 232 -3.88 -9.82 -18.37
CA PRO A 232 -5.14 -9.59 -19.10
C PRO A 232 -5.32 -8.15 -19.59
N CYS A 233 -4.76 -7.17 -18.87
CA CYS A 233 -4.78 -5.78 -19.27
C CYS A 233 -3.60 -5.38 -20.18
N ASP A 234 -2.65 -6.30 -20.42
CA ASP A 234 -1.51 -6.17 -21.31
C ASP A 234 -0.77 -4.82 -21.15
N PHE A 235 -0.63 -4.03 -22.22
CA PHE A 235 0.14 -2.79 -22.22
C PHE A 235 -0.45 -1.67 -21.34
N TRP A 236 -1.75 -1.71 -21.01
CA TRP A 236 -2.39 -0.65 -20.20
C TRP A 236 -1.81 -0.54 -18.79
N THR A 237 -1.39 -1.67 -18.21
CA THR A 237 -0.89 -1.73 -16.83
C THR A 237 0.59 -2.10 -16.74
N ALA A 238 1.27 -2.21 -17.90
CA ALA A 238 2.61 -2.74 -18.03
C ALA A 238 3.64 -2.07 -17.10
N HIS A 239 3.60 -0.74 -16.94
CA HIS A 239 4.55 -0.01 -16.11
C HIS A 239 4.23 -0.05 -14.60
N VAL A 240 3.01 -0.45 -14.22
CA VAL A 240 2.61 -0.62 -12.81
C VAL A 240 2.79 -2.08 -12.39
N VAL A 241 2.12 -2.98 -13.08
CA VAL A 241 2.20 -4.42 -12.80
C VAL A 241 3.60 -4.95 -13.10
N GLY A 242 4.20 -4.49 -14.19
CA GLY A 242 5.48 -4.97 -14.64
C GLY A 242 5.36 -6.26 -15.46
N TYR A 243 6.38 -7.10 -15.30
CA TYR A 243 6.45 -8.41 -15.92
C TYR A 243 7.30 -9.37 -15.09
N ARG A 244 7.10 -10.66 -15.34
CA ARG A 244 7.94 -11.75 -14.85
C ARG A 244 8.22 -12.70 -16.01
N THR A 245 9.49 -12.88 -16.32
CA THR A 245 9.96 -13.76 -17.41
C THR A 245 11.08 -14.66 -16.91
N THR A 246 11.30 -15.78 -17.57
CA THR A 246 12.45 -16.68 -17.28
C THR A 246 13.77 -16.08 -17.74
N ASP A 247 13.77 -15.36 -18.86
CA ASP A 247 14.98 -14.96 -19.57
C ASP A 247 15.42 -13.52 -19.24
N HIS A 248 14.47 -12.66 -18.83
CA HIS A 248 14.72 -11.22 -18.68
C HIS A 248 14.33 -10.69 -17.28
N GLY A 249 14.12 -11.59 -16.31
CA GLY A 249 13.87 -11.23 -14.93
C GLY A 249 12.47 -10.67 -14.67
N ARG A 250 12.40 -9.72 -13.76
CA ARG A 250 11.15 -9.11 -13.25
C ARG A 250 11.26 -7.60 -13.26
N ALA A 251 10.12 -6.90 -13.29
CA ALA A 251 10.02 -5.46 -13.13
C ALA A 251 8.68 -5.06 -12.52
N GLY A 252 8.57 -3.82 -12.02
CA GLY A 252 7.34 -3.28 -11.45
C GLY A 252 6.90 -4.01 -10.18
N LEU A 253 5.60 -4.17 -10.00
CA LEU A 253 5.07 -4.90 -8.83
C LEU A 253 5.42 -6.39 -8.84
N GLU A 254 5.62 -7.01 -10.01
CA GLU A 254 6.12 -8.40 -10.12
C GLU A 254 7.51 -8.56 -9.47
N GLU A 255 8.36 -7.54 -9.55
CA GLU A 255 9.64 -7.51 -8.86
C GLU A 255 9.49 -7.13 -7.39
N ALA A 256 8.80 -6.03 -7.11
CA ALA A 256 8.73 -5.44 -5.79
C ALA A 256 8.03 -6.34 -4.76
N LEU A 257 6.98 -7.04 -5.17
CA LEU A 257 6.22 -7.95 -4.30
C LEU A 257 6.73 -9.39 -4.34
N GLY A 258 7.47 -9.78 -5.38
CA GLY A 258 8.21 -11.03 -5.49
C GLY A 258 7.55 -12.22 -4.80
N ASP A 259 8.17 -12.68 -3.72
CA ASP A 259 7.71 -13.85 -2.97
C ASP A 259 6.41 -13.61 -2.17
N THR A 260 6.06 -12.36 -1.86
CA THR A 260 4.80 -12.02 -1.18
C THR A 260 3.58 -12.44 -2.02
N MET A 261 3.71 -12.52 -3.35
CA MET A 261 2.63 -12.95 -4.24
C MET A 261 2.44 -14.48 -4.28
N GLN A 262 3.38 -15.27 -3.73
CA GLN A 262 3.22 -16.72 -3.70
C GLN A 262 2.08 -17.11 -2.76
N GLY A 263 1.00 -17.67 -3.35
CA GLY A 263 -0.17 -18.08 -2.59
C GLY A 263 -1.03 -16.93 -2.05
N ASN A 264 -0.80 -15.70 -2.53
CA ASN A 264 -1.54 -14.52 -2.09
C ASN A 264 -2.19 -13.80 -3.28
N VAL A 265 -3.22 -13.02 -2.98
CA VAL A 265 -3.90 -12.15 -3.93
C VAL A 265 -3.67 -10.70 -3.50
N VAL A 266 -3.08 -9.93 -4.38
CA VAL A 266 -2.81 -8.50 -4.19
C VAL A 266 -3.89 -7.70 -4.88
N THR A 267 -4.61 -6.85 -4.13
CA THR A 267 -5.55 -5.89 -4.71
C THR A 267 -4.91 -4.52 -4.76
N LEU A 268 -4.85 -3.93 -5.95
CA LEU A 268 -4.28 -2.61 -6.16
C LEU A 268 -5.30 -1.48 -5.92
N THR A 269 -4.79 -0.26 -5.82
CA THR A 269 -5.59 0.97 -5.87
C THR A 269 -5.94 1.37 -7.30
N ILE A 270 -5.25 0.82 -8.29
CA ILE A 270 -5.46 1.06 -9.72
C ILE A 270 -6.89 0.68 -10.13
N ASP A 271 -7.49 1.52 -10.95
CA ASP A 271 -8.76 1.29 -11.63
C ASP A 271 -8.48 1.00 -13.10
N ALA A 272 -8.69 -0.24 -13.53
CA ALA A 272 -8.36 -0.67 -14.88
C ALA A 272 -9.18 0.07 -15.96
N ARG A 273 -10.42 0.49 -15.64
CA ARG A 273 -11.23 1.31 -16.54
C ARG A 273 -10.59 2.69 -16.71
N LEU A 274 -10.21 3.34 -15.60
CA LEU A 274 -9.57 4.65 -15.62
C LEU A 274 -8.20 4.57 -16.32
N GLN A 275 -7.43 3.51 -16.10
CA GLN A 275 -6.15 3.26 -16.77
C GLN A 275 -6.32 3.25 -18.30
N ARG A 276 -7.36 2.58 -18.83
CA ARG A 276 -7.67 2.57 -20.28
C ARG A 276 -8.09 3.94 -20.80
N ILE A 277 -8.90 4.67 -20.03
CA ILE A 277 -9.32 6.04 -20.40
C ILE A 277 -8.09 6.95 -20.53
N VAL A 278 -7.17 6.85 -19.57
CA VAL A 278 -5.94 7.64 -19.54
C VAL A 278 -5.02 7.28 -20.72
N ASP A 279 -4.83 5.98 -20.95
CA ASP A 279 -4.02 5.48 -22.09
C ASP A 279 -4.56 5.98 -23.43
N ALA A 280 -5.88 5.84 -23.65
CA ALA A 280 -6.54 6.33 -24.86
C ALA A 280 -6.47 7.85 -25.01
N ALA A 281 -6.56 8.59 -23.91
CA ALA A 281 -6.48 10.06 -23.92
C ALA A 281 -5.05 10.56 -24.21
N LEU A 282 -4.03 9.89 -23.66
CA LEU A 282 -2.61 10.20 -23.95
C LEU A 282 -2.26 9.84 -25.40
N GLY A 283 -2.81 8.73 -25.90
CA GLY A 283 -2.67 8.29 -27.29
C GLY A 283 -1.21 8.01 -27.64
N TRP A 284 -0.73 8.61 -28.72
CA TRP A 284 0.65 8.44 -29.19
C TRP A 284 1.66 9.40 -28.55
N GLN A 285 1.21 10.31 -27.65
CA GLN A 285 2.11 11.25 -26.99
C GLN A 285 3.10 10.51 -26.08
N LYS A 286 4.38 10.77 -26.27
CA LYS A 286 5.43 10.33 -25.35
C LYS A 286 5.28 11.13 -24.04
N GLY A 287 5.24 10.45 -22.90
CA GLY A 287 5.04 11.11 -21.62
C GLY A 287 4.41 10.22 -20.57
N ALA A 288 3.75 10.83 -19.61
CA ALA A 288 3.10 10.11 -18.52
C ALA A 288 1.87 10.84 -17.97
N VAL A 289 0.95 10.08 -17.41
CA VAL A 289 -0.18 10.59 -16.63
C VAL A 289 -0.26 9.82 -15.32
N VAL A 290 -0.37 10.54 -14.22
CA VAL A 290 -0.63 9.97 -12.89
C VAL A 290 -1.90 10.58 -12.32
N ILE A 291 -2.81 9.74 -11.82
CA ILE A 291 -4.05 10.15 -11.15
C ILE A 291 -4.06 9.59 -9.75
N ILE A 292 -4.28 10.46 -8.76
CA ILE A 292 -4.29 10.16 -7.33
C ILE A 292 -5.62 10.58 -6.72
N ARG A 293 -6.14 9.82 -5.76
CA ARG A 293 -7.21 10.27 -4.88
C ARG A 293 -6.63 11.16 -3.78
N PRO A 294 -6.95 12.46 -3.73
CA PRO A 294 -6.30 13.41 -2.81
C PRO A 294 -6.40 13.03 -1.34
N SER A 295 -7.56 12.53 -0.92
CA SER A 295 -7.85 12.21 0.49
C SER A 295 -7.15 10.96 1.02
N THR A 296 -6.65 10.07 0.15
CA THR A 296 -6.08 8.78 0.57
C THR A 296 -4.66 8.54 0.07
N GLY A 297 -4.20 9.27 -0.96
CA GLY A 297 -2.94 8.97 -1.64
C GLY A 297 -3.02 7.79 -2.62
N SER A 298 -4.18 7.12 -2.75
CA SER A 298 -4.36 5.98 -3.67
C SER A 298 -4.10 6.39 -5.11
N ILE A 299 -3.15 5.71 -5.78
CA ILE A 299 -2.89 5.90 -7.20
C ILE A 299 -3.95 5.14 -7.98
N LEU A 300 -4.83 5.88 -8.66
CA LEU A 300 -5.96 5.30 -9.40
C LEU A 300 -5.57 4.94 -10.84
N ALA A 301 -4.64 5.68 -11.41
CA ALA A 301 -4.06 5.40 -12.73
C ALA A 301 -2.63 5.93 -12.81
N ALA A 302 -1.75 5.20 -13.51
CA ALA A 302 -0.40 5.61 -13.84
C ALA A 302 -0.02 5.03 -15.21
N VAL A 303 0.00 5.89 -16.22
CA VAL A 303 0.30 5.53 -17.60
C VAL A 303 1.62 6.15 -18.00
N SER A 304 2.45 5.39 -18.69
CA SER A 304 3.74 5.82 -19.27
C SER A 304 3.80 5.42 -20.73
N HIS A 305 4.15 6.35 -21.61
CA HIS A 305 4.30 6.13 -23.06
C HIS A 305 5.68 6.54 -23.57
N PRO A 306 6.26 5.81 -24.57
CA PRO A 306 5.69 4.58 -25.14
C PRO A 306 5.62 3.46 -24.11
N THR A 307 4.79 2.48 -24.36
CA THR A 307 4.60 1.30 -23.50
C THR A 307 5.05 0.02 -24.21
N PHE A 308 5.01 -1.09 -23.49
CA PHE A 308 5.34 -2.41 -24.00
C PHE A 308 4.21 -3.41 -23.70
N ARG A 309 4.29 -4.61 -24.32
CA ARG A 309 3.33 -5.69 -24.09
C ARG A 309 3.98 -6.79 -23.27
N PRO A 310 3.68 -6.94 -21.97
CA PRO A 310 4.26 -7.99 -21.13
C PRO A 310 4.09 -9.39 -21.70
N ASN A 311 2.91 -9.69 -22.28
CA ASN A 311 2.64 -10.98 -22.91
C ASN A 311 3.47 -11.30 -24.16
N GLN A 312 4.17 -10.30 -24.72
CA GLN A 312 5.00 -10.46 -25.93
C GLN A 312 6.49 -10.21 -25.64
N LEU A 313 6.85 -9.93 -24.39
CA LEU A 313 8.15 -9.41 -24.02
C LEU A 313 9.30 -10.33 -24.48
N ASN A 314 9.24 -11.64 -24.18
CA ASN A 314 10.27 -12.59 -24.57
C ASN A 314 10.52 -12.61 -26.10
N ARG A 315 9.46 -12.54 -26.91
CA ARG A 315 9.58 -12.55 -28.36
C ARG A 315 10.09 -11.24 -28.95
N LYS A 316 9.86 -10.11 -28.26
CA LYS A 316 10.16 -8.76 -28.76
C LYS A 316 11.27 -8.07 -27.98
N TRP A 317 11.99 -8.78 -27.11
CA TRP A 317 12.99 -8.18 -26.23
C TRP A 317 14.03 -7.34 -26.99
N ALA A 318 14.69 -7.91 -28.01
CA ALA A 318 15.69 -7.20 -28.77
C ALA A 318 15.12 -5.93 -29.46
N GLN A 319 13.91 -6.00 -30.00
CA GLN A 319 13.22 -4.84 -30.60
C GLN A 319 12.91 -3.75 -29.54
N ILE A 320 12.49 -4.16 -28.34
CA ILE A 320 12.16 -3.25 -27.25
C ILE A 320 13.44 -2.57 -26.74
N MET A 321 14.50 -3.34 -26.53
CA MET A 321 15.79 -2.82 -26.04
C MET A 321 16.50 -1.91 -27.05
N GLY A 322 16.32 -2.15 -28.34
CA GLY A 322 16.85 -1.30 -29.42
C GLY A 322 15.98 -0.09 -29.75
N ASN A 323 14.92 0.20 -28.99
CA ASN A 323 14.04 1.33 -29.27
C ASN A 323 14.50 2.58 -28.52
N ASP A 324 14.99 3.61 -29.27
CA ASP A 324 15.47 4.90 -28.72
C ASP A 324 14.43 5.64 -27.84
N ASN A 325 13.15 5.30 -27.95
CA ASN A 325 12.11 5.88 -27.14
C ASN A 325 11.96 5.22 -25.76
N ASP A 326 12.76 4.18 -25.48
CA ASP A 326 12.82 3.49 -24.20
C ASP A 326 11.44 3.11 -23.64
N PRO A 327 10.76 2.12 -24.24
CA PRO A 327 9.41 1.73 -23.84
C PRO A 327 9.33 1.03 -22.48
N LEU A 328 10.44 0.52 -21.92
CA LEU A 328 10.47 -0.06 -20.58
C LEU A 328 10.55 0.99 -19.48
N ARG A 329 10.94 2.22 -19.80
CA ARG A 329 11.07 3.30 -18.83
C ARG A 329 9.72 3.69 -18.23
N ASN A 330 9.62 3.61 -16.92
CA ASN A 330 8.45 4.05 -16.17
C ASN A 330 8.47 5.58 -15.94
N ARG A 331 8.07 6.35 -16.94
CA ARG A 331 8.10 7.81 -16.90
C ARG A 331 7.28 8.41 -15.77
N ALA A 332 6.26 7.68 -15.31
CA ALA A 332 5.40 8.15 -14.24
C ALA A 332 6.14 8.26 -12.89
N PHE A 333 7.11 7.37 -12.62
CA PHE A 333 7.74 7.24 -11.31
C PHE A 333 9.25 7.45 -11.31
N ASP A 334 9.98 7.02 -12.35
CA ASP A 334 11.45 7.01 -12.35
C ASP A 334 12.10 8.14 -13.15
N SER A 335 11.33 8.92 -13.89
CA SER A 335 11.86 9.96 -14.76
C SER A 335 11.67 11.35 -14.19
N LEU A 336 12.73 12.16 -14.29
CA LEU A 336 12.80 13.51 -13.72
C LEU A 336 12.76 14.58 -14.82
N TYR A 337 11.84 15.53 -14.67
CA TYR A 337 11.61 16.60 -15.63
C TYR A 337 11.66 17.98 -14.98
N GLU A 338 11.92 19.01 -15.76
CA GLU A 338 11.79 20.39 -15.30
C GLU A 338 10.33 20.72 -15.02
N PRO A 339 9.98 21.22 -13.79
CA PRO A 339 8.60 21.54 -13.45
C PRO A 339 8.09 22.80 -14.14
N GLY A 340 8.95 23.80 -14.32
CA GLY A 340 8.54 25.12 -14.77
C GLY A 340 7.39 25.66 -13.89
N SER A 341 6.37 26.25 -14.48
CA SER A 341 5.27 26.91 -13.75
C SER A 341 4.49 26.02 -12.79
N ILE A 342 4.64 24.69 -12.80
CA ILE A 342 4.05 23.82 -11.74
C ILE A 342 4.59 24.20 -10.36
N ALA A 343 5.87 24.57 -10.27
CA ALA A 343 6.50 24.99 -9.03
C ALA A 343 5.87 26.26 -8.42
N LYS A 344 5.13 27.04 -9.23
CA LYS A 344 4.39 28.20 -8.73
C LYS A 344 3.32 27.81 -7.69
N ILE A 345 2.86 26.56 -7.65
CA ILE A 345 2.02 26.07 -6.55
C ILE A 345 2.72 26.28 -5.21
N VAL A 346 4.00 25.92 -5.13
CA VAL A 346 4.81 26.06 -3.92
C VAL A 346 5.11 27.53 -3.59
N SER A 347 5.56 28.30 -4.58
CA SER A 347 5.91 29.71 -4.39
C SER A 347 4.70 30.57 -4.03
N MET A 348 3.54 30.24 -4.59
CA MET A 348 2.29 30.92 -4.28
C MET A 348 1.77 30.57 -2.89
N ALA A 349 1.93 29.32 -2.45
CA ALA A 349 1.64 28.93 -1.07
C ALA A 349 2.50 29.73 -0.09
N ALA A 350 3.81 29.83 -0.36
CA ALA A 350 4.73 30.62 0.45
C ALA A 350 4.36 32.10 0.48
N LEU A 351 3.99 32.67 -0.67
CA LEU A 351 3.58 34.08 -0.77
C LEU A 351 2.28 34.35 0.00
N LEU A 352 1.28 33.49 -0.16
CA LEU A 352 0.00 33.65 0.53
C LEU A 352 0.16 33.54 2.05
N GLU A 353 1.02 32.67 2.54
CA GLU A 353 1.28 32.51 3.98
C GLU A 353 2.19 33.60 4.56
N SER A 354 2.94 34.32 3.73
CA SER A 354 3.71 35.49 4.18
C SER A 354 2.83 36.71 4.49
N HIS A 355 1.56 36.69 4.05
CA HIS A 355 0.63 37.82 4.15
C HIS A 355 1.19 39.14 3.57
N ALA A 356 2.14 39.04 2.65
CA ALA A 356 2.79 40.20 2.05
C ALA A 356 1.82 41.00 1.17
N ASP A 357 1.86 42.33 1.31
CA ASP A 357 1.08 43.21 0.45
C ASP A 357 1.67 43.26 -0.96
N THR A 358 0.99 42.62 -1.89
CA THR A 358 1.37 42.59 -3.31
C THR A 358 0.75 43.75 -4.10
N SER A 359 -0.14 44.57 -3.53
CA SER A 359 -0.87 45.61 -4.23
C SER A 359 0.04 46.63 -4.91
N ARG A 360 1.15 46.97 -4.27
CA ARG A 360 2.15 47.93 -4.79
C ARG A 360 2.94 47.40 -6.00
N LEU A 361 2.87 46.12 -6.28
CA LEU A 361 3.54 45.53 -7.45
C LEU A 361 2.70 45.61 -8.72
N PHE A 362 1.43 45.97 -8.60
CA PHE A 362 0.47 46.02 -9.68
C PHE A 362 -0.23 47.39 -9.76
N PRO A 363 -0.70 47.84 -10.96
CA PRO A 363 -0.44 47.24 -12.27
C PRO A 363 1.03 47.48 -12.72
N PHE A 364 1.54 46.63 -13.62
CA PHE A 364 2.82 46.88 -14.30
C PHE A 364 2.78 46.41 -15.75
N ARG A 365 3.68 47.00 -16.57
CA ARG A 365 3.87 46.58 -17.96
C ARG A 365 4.94 45.51 -18.03
N CYS A 366 4.53 44.27 -18.35
CA CYS A 366 5.45 43.17 -18.61
C CYS A 366 6.04 43.31 -20.04
N ARG A 367 7.33 43.55 -20.13
CA ARG A 367 8.07 43.65 -21.38
C ARG A 367 8.66 42.32 -21.85
N GLY A 368 8.41 41.21 -21.12
CA GLY A 368 9.00 39.91 -21.37
C GLY A 368 10.37 39.70 -20.73
N TYR A 369 10.88 40.71 -20.04
CA TYR A 369 12.11 40.60 -19.21
C TYR A 369 12.09 41.55 -18.02
N LEU A 370 12.93 41.25 -17.04
CA LEU A 370 13.24 42.07 -15.85
C LEU A 370 14.73 42.05 -15.60
N MET A 371 15.36 43.21 -15.40
CA MET A 371 16.75 43.26 -14.96
C MET A 371 16.82 42.92 -13.49
N ILE A 372 17.59 41.92 -13.11
CA ILE A 372 17.90 41.55 -11.72
C ILE A 372 19.43 41.72 -11.54
N GLY A 373 19.83 42.81 -10.98
CA GLY A 373 21.21 43.24 -11.04
C GLY A 373 21.65 43.45 -12.51
N PRO A 374 22.81 42.93 -12.93
CA PRO A 374 23.28 43.06 -14.30
C PRO A 374 22.62 42.09 -15.29
N GLU A 375 21.86 41.11 -14.82
CA GLU A 375 21.36 40.00 -15.66
C GLU A 375 19.91 40.16 -16.03
N PRO A 376 19.52 39.94 -17.32
CA PRO A 376 18.13 39.92 -17.72
C PRO A 376 17.48 38.58 -17.34
N PHE A 377 16.39 38.65 -16.59
CA PHE A 377 15.50 37.53 -16.30
C PHE A 377 14.36 37.51 -17.32
N TRP A 378 14.23 36.43 -18.07
CA TRP A 378 13.30 36.35 -19.21
C TRP A 378 11.99 35.65 -18.85
N ASP A 379 10.90 36.15 -19.46
CA ASP A 379 9.63 35.47 -19.55
C ASP A 379 9.51 34.74 -20.90
N TRP A 380 8.55 33.85 -21.02
CA TRP A 380 8.25 33.15 -22.27
C TRP A 380 7.61 34.06 -23.33
N THR A 381 6.98 35.17 -22.89
CA THR A 381 6.41 36.21 -23.74
C THR A 381 6.24 37.53 -22.98
N ALA A 382 5.98 38.63 -23.72
CA ALA A 382 5.56 39.90 -23.13
C ALA A 382 4.04 39.90 -22.88
N HIS A 383 3.63 40.01 -21.61
CA HIS A 383 2.20 39.95 -21.21
C HIS A 383 1.47 41.31 -21.27
N ARG A 384 2.12 42.36 -21.77
CA ARG A 384 1.62 43.72 -21.80
C ARG A 384 1.32 44.24 -20.37
N THR A 385 0.07 44.67 -20.06
CA THR A 385 -0.33 45.10 -18.72
C THR A 385 -0.76 43.90 -17.87
N VAL A 386 -0.11 43.70 -16.73
CA VAL A 386 -0.49 42.76 -15.68
C VAL A 386 -1.14 43.59 -14.57
N GLY A 387 -2.46 43.50 -14.44
CA GLY A 387 -3.27 44.43 -13.62
C GLY A 387 -3.37 44.03 -12.16
N SER A 388 -3.21 42.73 -11.88
CA SER A 388 -3.41 42.16 -10.56
C SER A 388 -2.61 40.88 -10.36
N PHE A 389 -2.57 40.42 -9.13
CA PHE A 389 -2.06 39.10 -8.77
C PHE A 389 -2.76 37.96 -9.54
N SER A 390 -4.09 38.07 -9.68
CA SER A 390 -4.88 37.08 -10.44
C SER A 390 -4.50 37.07 -11.93
N ASP A 391 -4.26 38.23 -12.52
CA ASP A 391 -3.81 38.32 -13.93
C ASP A 391 -2.42 37.72 -14.12
N ALA A 392 -1.53 37.96 -13.14
CA ALA A 392 -0.18 37.38 -13.13
C ALA A 392 -0.22 35.84 -13.08
N PHE A 393 -1.11 35.28 -12.26
CA PHE A 393 -1.32 33.83 -12.18
C PHE A 393 -1.94 33.27 -13.48
N ASN A 394 -3.03 33.88 -13.94
CA ASN A 394 -3.77 33.45 -15.15
C ASN A 394 -2.95 33.47 -16.43
N SER A 395 -2.00 34.41 -16.56
CA SER A 395 -1.05 34.49 -17.66
C SER A 395 0.23 33.70 -17.42
N SER A 396 0.39 33.14 -16.21
CA SER A 396 1.62 32.46 -15.78
C SER A 396 2.89 33.31 -15.94
N CYS A 397 2.77 34.64 -15.71
CA CYS A 397 3.85 35.60 -15.89
C CYS A 397 5.03 35.34 -14.94
N ASN A 398 6.22 35.04 -15.51
CA ASN A 398 7.46 34.84 -14.72
C ASN A 398 7.97 36.15 -14.15
N ILE A 399 7.78 37.26 -14.87
CA ILE A 399 8.23 38.59 -14.37
C ILE A 399 7.43 39.00 -13.13
N ALA A 400 6.13 38.70 -13.09
CA ALA A 400 5.34 38.94 -11.88
C ALA A 400 5.87 38.12 -10.70
N MET A 401 6.15 36.82 -10.91
CA MET A 401 6.72 35.95 -9.89
C MET A 401 8.09 36.43 -9.43
N ALA A 402 8.97 36.83 -10.36
CA ALA A 402 10.28 37.38 -10.03
C ALA A 402 10.20 38.66 -9.17
N ARG A 403 9.22 39.52 -9.43
CA ARG A 403 8.94 40.72 -8.63
C ARG A 403 8.39 40.40 -7.25
N MET A 404 7.63 39.30 -7.11
CA MET A 404 7.08 38.83 -5.82
C MET A 404 8.09 37.99 -5.03
N ALA A 405 9.11 37.42 -5.67
CA ALA A 405 10.10 36.55 -5.02
C ALA A 405 10.79 37.18 -3.79
N PRO A 406 11.19 38.48 -3.76
CA PRO A 406 11.73 39.10 -2.57
C PRO A 406 10.75 39.15 -1.37
N LEU A 407 9.43 39.17 -1.62
CA LEU A 407 8.41 39.14 -0.58
C LEU A 407 8.29 37.74 0.05
N ILE A 408 8.62 36.70 -0.70
CA ILE A 408 8.67 35.32 -0.20
C ILE A 408 9.94 35.14 0.64
N GLY A 409 11.08 35.57 0.10
CA GLY A 409 12.42 35.37 0.67
C GLY A 409 12.95 33.94 0.50
N ALA A 410 14.26 33.80 0.47
CA ALA A 410 14.93 32.52 0.21
C ALA A 410 14.65 31.45 1.28
N ALA A 411 14.68 31.86 2.56
CA ALA A 411 14.45 30.96 3.68
C ALA A 411 13.03 30.37 3.65
N SER A 412 12.02 31.22 3.44
CA SER A 412 10.62 30.78 3.34
C SER A 412 10.39 29.87 2.13
N LEU A 413 10.91 30.25 0.95
CA LEU A 413 10.79 29.40 -0.25
C LEU A 413 11.42 28.02 -0.01
N THR A 414 12.61 27.96 0.60
CA THR A 414 13.29 26.70 0.94
C THR A 414 12.46 25.87 1.91
N GLN A 415 11.87 26.49 2.93
CA GLN A 415 10.98 25.80 3.88
C GLN A 415 9.77 25.21 3.18
N PHE A 416 9.13 25.97 2.29
CA PHE A 416 7.98 25.48 1.53
C PHE A 416 8.36 24.38 0.54
N LEU A 417 9.49 24.49 -0.16
CA LEU A 417 9.97 23.40 -1.01
C LEU A 417 10.13 22.10 -0.21
N ARG A 418 10.69 22.17 1.01
CA ARG A 418 10.80 20.99 1.90
C ARG A 418 9.44 20.48 2.39
N SER A 419 8.50 21.37 2.73
CA SER A 419 7.15 20.95 3.15
C SER A 419 6.36 20.29 2.02
N PHE A 420 6.73 20.56 0.77
CA PHE A 420 6.20 19.88 -0.40
C PHE A 420 7.04 18.66 -0.84
N GLY A 421 8.05 18.23 -0.08
CA GLY A 421 8.81 17.03 -0.33
C GLY A 421 9.96 17.18 -1.35
N PHE A 422 10.50 18.37 -1.55
CA PHE A 422 11.68 18.61 -2.38
C PHE A 422 12.97 18.63 -1.53
N GLY A 423 13.30 17.51 -0.90
CA GLY A 423 14.53 17.34 -0.13
C GLY A 423 15.22 16.03 -0.52
N GLU A 424 16.53 15.97 -0.41
CA GLU A 424 17.29 14.74 -0.71
C GLU A 424 16.87 13.56 0.17
N GLN A 425 16.38 13.85 1.38
CA GLN A 425 15.88 12.86 2.33
C GLN A 425 14.38 12.55 2.14
N ASP A 426 13.67 13.35 1.35
CA ASP A 426 12.23 13.24 1.14
C ASP A 426 11.91 12.23 0.03
N ARG A 427 12.27 10.97 0.25
CA ARG A 427 11.94 9.89 -0.68
C ARG A 427 10.45 9.56 -0.57
N ILE A 428 9.78 9.52 -1.73
CA ILE A 428 8.41 9.02 -1.81
C ILE A 428 8.47 7.51 -1.62
N ALA A 429 7.87 7.04 -0.52
CA ALA A 429 7.71 5.61 -0.27
C ALA A 429 6.56 5.08 -1.14
N LEU A 430 6.89 4.24 -2.09
CA LEU A 430 5.96 3.52 -2.95
C LEU A 430 6.45 2.08 -3.07
N GLU A 431 5.58 1.15 -3.40
CA GLU A 431 5.89 -0.27 -3.55
C GLU A 431 6.92 -0.53 -4.68
N ILE A 432 6.98 0.36 -5.66
CA ILE A 432 7.98 0.33 -6.74
C ILE A 432 8.92 1.55 -6.66
N PRO A 433 10.13 1.50 -7.21
CA PRO A 433 11.09 2.60 -7.13
C PRO A 433 10.56 3.91 -7.71
N VAL A 434 10.78 5.02 -7.00
CA VAL A 434 10.46 6.38 -7.42
C VAL A 434 11.72 7.23 -7.38
N ALA A 435 12.00 7.96 -8.47
CA ALA A 435 13.12 8.89 -8.51
C ALA A 435 12.86 10.08 -7.57
N THR A 436 13.89 10.50 -6.84
CA THR A 436 13.78 11.61 -5.90
C THR A 436 13.72 12.95 -6.63
N SER A 437 12.62 13.67 -6.47
CA SER A 437 12.47 15.03 -7.00
C SER A 437 13.39 15.99 -6.28
N ARG A 438 13.89 17.01 -6.97
CA ARG A 438 14.89 17.95 -6.48
C ARG A 438 14.46 19.39 -6.75
N ALA A 439 14.84 20.31 -5.85
CA ALA A 439 14.66 21.75 -6.03
C ALA A 439 15.94 22.49 -5.63
N PRO A 440 16.18 23.70 -6.16
CA PRO A 440 17.27 24.55 -5.70
C PRO A 440 16.94 25.06 -4.29
N LEU A 441 17.59 24.50 -3.26
CA LEU A 441 17.44 24.89 -1.87
C LEU A 441 18.44 25.99 -1.46
N ASP A 442 19.30 26.44 -2.39
CA ASP A 442 20.37 27.42 -2.25
C ASP A 442 20.11 28.71 -3.06
N ALA A 443 18.87 29.21 -3.01
CA ALA A 443 18.47 30.43 -3.72
C ALA A 443 19.06 31.70 -3.04
N ASP A 444 20.38 31.80 -2.96
CA ASP A 444 21.18 32.79 -2.23
C ASP A 444 21.31 34.16 -2.94
N THR A 445 20.99 34.21 -4.24
CA THR A 445 20.96 35.47 -5.02
C THR A 445 19.54 35.83 -5.45
N ALA A 446 19.30 37.11 -5.70
CA ALA A 446 17.99 37.57 -6.20
C ALA A 446 17.57 36.87 -7.51
N TYR A 447 18.54 36.60 -8.40
CA TYR A 447 18.29 35.88 -9.64
C TYR A 447 17.89 34.41 -9.39
N LYS A 448 18.65 33.68 -8.56
CA LYS A 448 18.32 32.30 -8.19
C LYS A 448 16.96 32.20 -7.48
N LEU A 449 16.66 33.15 -6.58
CA LEU A 449 15.38 33.22 -5.88
C LEU A 449 14.22 33.42 -6.87
N ALA A 450 14.35 34.35 -7.81
CA ALA A 450 13.38 34.57 -8.88
C ALA A 450 13.21 33.33 -9.76
N ALA A 451 14.31 32.70 -10.16
CA ALA A 451 14.29 31.48 -10.97
C ALA A 451 13.61 30.32 -10.23
N ALA A 452 14.00 30.05 -8.99
CA ALA A 452 13.39 29.00 -8.17
C ALA A 452 11.89 29.23 -7.95
N SER A 453 11.46 30.49 -7.72
CA SER A 453 10.05 30.86 -7.58
C SER A 453 9.22 30.61 -8.86
N CYS A 454 9.87 30.56 -10.03
CA CYS A 454 9.23 30.25 -11.32
C CYS A 454 9.35 28.77 -11.71
N GLY A 455 10.04 27.93 -10.91
CA GLY A 455 10.32 26.54 -11.26
C GLY A 455 11.41 26.38 -12.31
N LEU A 456 12.29 27.37 -12.41
CA LEU A 456 13.43 27.39 -13.33
C LEU A 456 14.71 27.06 -12.57
N GLY A 457 15.69 26.52 -13.29
CA GLY A 457 17.02 26.16 -12.73
C GLY A 457 17.42 24.74 -13.07
N THR A 458 18.73 24.52 -13.20
CA THR A 458 19.29 23.24 -13.67
C THR A 458 19.02 22.07 -12.74
N ASN A 459 18.85 22.33 -11.43
CA ASN A 459 18.61 21.30 -10.42
C ASN A 459 17.14 21.15 -10.02
N PHE A 460 16.21 21.87 -10.65
CA PHE A 460 14.80 21.71 -10.38
C PHE A 460 14.24 20.56 -11.22
N ARG A 461 13.94 19.44 -10.58
CA ARG A 461 13.44 18.22 -11.24
C ARG A 461 12.31 17.61 -10.44
N VAL A 462 11.27 17.15 -11.14
CA VAL A 462 10.08 16.53 -10.55
C VAL A 462 9.66 15.29 -11.34
N THR A 463 9.18 14.26 -10.64
CA THR A 463 8.50 13.13 -11.28
C THR A 463 7.03 13.46 -11.54
N PRO A 464 6.37 12.86 -12.54
CA PRO A 464 4.93 13.01 -12.74
C PRO A 464 4.11 12.62 -11.51
N LEU A 465 4.52 11.60 -10.76
CA LEU A 465 3.89 11.25 -9.49
C LEU A 465 3.94 12.43 -8.50
N HIS A 466 5.12 12.99 -8.28
CA HIS A 466 5.26 14.11 -7.33
C HIS A 466 4.49 15.35 -7.81
N ALA A 467 4.47 15.62 -9.12
CA ALA A 467 3.67 16.70 -9.69
C ALA A 467 2.16 16.49 -9.42
N ALA A 468 1.65 15.26 -9.51
CA ALA A 468 0.27 14.93 -9.13
C ALA A 468 0.01 15.13 -7.63
N MET A 469 1.01 14.78 -6.79
CA MET A 469 0.93 14.99 -5.32
C MET A 469 0.89 16.47 -4.94
N LEU A 470 1.55 17.38 -5.71
CA LEU A 470 1.41 18.83 -5.50
C LEU A 470 -0.04 19.29 -5.66
N ALA A 471 -0.72 18.84 -6.72
CA ALA A 471 -2.15 19.13 -6.90
C ALA A 471 -3.01 18.49 -5.83
N ALA A 472 -2.70 17.24 -5.45
CA ALA A 472 -3.40 16.51 -4.41
C ALA A 472 -3.28 17.21 -3.04
N ALA A 473 -2.13 17.81 -2.71
CA ALA A 473 -1.96 18.57 -1.48
C ALA A 473 -2.88 19.80 -1.43
N VAL A 474 -3.00 20.56 -2.53
CA VAL A 474 -3.94 21.68 -2.63
C VAL A 474 -5.38 21.17 -2.47
N ALA A 475 -5.74 20.13 -3.21
CA ALA A 475 -7.06 19.51 -3.20
C ALA A 475 -7.48 18.95 -1.84
N ASN A 476 -6.49 18.53 -1.01
CA ASN A 476 -6.68 17.92 0.31
C ASN A 476 -6.42 18.91 1.46
N GLY A 477 -6.67 20.21 1.25
CA GLY A 477 -6.56 21.22 2.29
C GLY A 477 -5.13 21.39 2.85
N GLY A 478 -4.11 21.18 2.03
CA GLY A 478 -2.70 21.34 2.39
C GLY A 478 -2.01 20.06 2.87
N VAL A 479 -2.74 18.96 2.99
CA VAL A 479 -2.17 17.67 3.46
C VAL A 479 -1.81 16.79 2.26
N MET A 480 -0.55 16.48 2.10
CA MET A 480 -0.04 15.54 1.11
C MET A 480 -0.04 14.13 1.70
N MET A 481 -0.79 13.23 1.10
CA MET A 481 -0.88 11.84 1.54
C MET A 481 0.27 10.98 0.97
N THR A 482 0.66 9.94 1.69
CA THR A 482 1.59 8.93 1.18
C THR A 482 0.95 8.20 0.01
N PRO A 483 1.57 8.17 -1.18
CA PRO A 483 1.01 7.45 -2.32
C PRO A 483 1.12 5.94 -2.10
N THR A 484 0.16 5.17 -2.64
CA THR A 484 0.18 3.71 -2.60
C THR A 484 -0.43 3.11 -3.86
N LEU A 485 0.13 2.01 -4.32
CA LEU A 485 -0.40 1.16 -5.39
C LEU A 485 -1.14 -0.06 -4.83
N VAL A 486 -0.74 -0.57 -3.66
CA VAL A 486 -1.36 -1.73 -3.02
C VAL A 486 -2.42 -1.27 -2.03
N ARG A 487 -3.64 -1.79 -2.18
CA ARG A 487 -4.74 -1.57 -1.24
C ARG A 487 -4.71 -2.61 -0.12
N GLU A 488 -4.65 -3.89 -0.48
CA GLU A 488 -4.63 -5.00 0.46
C GLU A 488 -3.96 -6.23 -0.14
N ILE A 489 -3.45 -7.09 0.73
CA ILE A 489 -2.93 -8.42 0.39
C ILE A 489 -3.71 -9.43 1.22
N ARG A 490 -4.26 -10.44 0.55
CA ARG A 490 -5.01 -11.54 1.16
C ARG A 490 -4.40 -12.88 0.78
N SER A 491 -4.44 -13.83 1.72
CA SER A 491 -4.10 -15.21 1.44
C SER A 491 -5.13 -15.86 0.50
N VAL A 492 -4.82 -17.05 0.00
CA VAL A 492 -5.77 -17.86 -0.79
C VAL A 492 -7.02 -18.24 0.00
N THR A 493 -6.96 -18.25 1.33
CA THR A 493 -8.12 -18.47 2.21
C THR A 493 -8.97 -17.22 2.40
N GLY A 494 -8.52 -16.06 1.91
CA GLY A 494 -9.16 -14.77 2.09
C GLY A 494 -8.75 -14.02 3.36
N ALA A 495 -7.82 -14.59 4.17
CA ALA A 495 -7.32 -13.90 5.35
C ALA A 495 -6.56 -12.62 4.95
N LEU A 496 -6.83 -11.52 5.64
CA LEU A 496 -6.12 -10.26 5.42
C LEU A 496 -4.71 -10.38 6.00
N ILE A 497 -3.69 -10.23 5.13
CA ILE A 497 -2.27 -10.27 5.50
C ILE A 497 -1.77 -8.85 5.72
N GLN A 498 -2.14 -7.94 4.81
CA GLN A 498 -1.71 -6.55 4.84
C GLN A 498 -2.85 -5.65 4.34
N ASP A 499 -3.06 -4.53 5.02
CA ASP A 499 -3.97 -3.45 4.63
C ASP A 499 -3.22 -2.13 4.63
N HIS A 500 -3.48 -1.31 3.62
CA HIS A 500 -2.87 0.01 3.47
C HIS A 500 -3.86 1.10 3.87
N ALA A 501 -3.87 1.44 5.17
CA ALA A 501 -4.61 2.59 5.64
C ALA A 501 -4.01 3.90 5.11
N PRO A 502 -4.83 4.88 4.69
CA PRO A 502 -4.36 6.19 4.27
C PRO A 502 -3.52 6.89 5.34
N LYS A 503 -2.33 7.36 4.97
CA LYS A 503 -1.38 7.99 5.89
C LYS A 503 -0.91 9.34 5.35
N PRO A 504 -0.97 10.44 6.12
CA PRO A 504 -0.33 11.70 5.75
C PRO A 504 1.18 11.52 5.59
N TRP A 505 1.74 12.12 4.53
CA TRP A 505 3.18 12.20 4.32
C TRP A 505 3.74 13.53 4.77
N LYS A 506 3.14 14.66 4.32
CA LYS A 506 3.56 16.01 4.63
C LYS A 506 2.36 16.93 4.89
N ILE A 507 2.54 17.92 5.76
CA ILE A 507 1.67 19.09 5.82
C ILE A 507 2.38 20.17 5.02
N SER A 508 1.88 20.45 3.82
CA SER A 508 2.55 21.30 2.84
C SER A 508 2.18 22.78 2.99
N MET A 509 0.93 23.06 3.43
CA MET A 509 0.43 24.43 3.65
C MET A 509 -0.79 24.42 4.58
N LYS A 510 -1.23 25.59 5.02
CA LYS A 510 -2.47 25.77 5.78
C LYS A 510 -3.70 25.52 4.89
N LYS A 511 -4.80 25.14 5.53
CA LYS A 511 -6.08 24.88 4.82
C LYS A 511 -6.60 26.13 4.11
N GLU A 512 -6.46 27.28 4.70
CA GLU A 512 -6.88 28.58 4.14
C GLU A 512 -6.05 28.91 2.88
N THR A 513 -4.76 28.62 2.91
CA THR A 513 -3.85 28.78 1.77
C THR A 513 -4.24 27.86 0.62
N ALA A 514 -4.54 26.58 0.94
CA ALA A 514 -5.03 25.63 -0.05
C ALA A 514 -6.35 26.06 -0.70
N ALA A 515 -7.27 26.62 0.10
CA ALA A 515 -8.55 27.17 -0.41
C ALA A 515 -8.33 28.38 -1.34
N ALA A 516 -7.43 29.31 -0.97
CA ALA A 516 -7.07 30.45 -1.81
C ALA A 516 -6.42 29.99 -3.13
N LEU A 517 -5.47 29.05 -3.07
CA LEU A 517 -4.85 28.47 -4.27
C LEU A 517 -5.89 27.75 -5.15
N THR A 518 -6.84 27.03 -4.57
CA THR A 518 -7.96 26.42 -5.31
C THR A 518 -8.72 27.44 -6.11
N GLY A 519 -9.02 28.61 -5.53
CA GLY A 519 -9.66 29.75 -6.21
C GLY A 519 -8.84 30.25 -7.40
N HIS A 520 -7.54 30.48 -7.21
CA HIS A 520 -6.63 30.93 -8.29
C HIS A 520 -6.49 29.88 -9.39
N MET A 521 -6.30 28.58 -9.04
CA MET A 521 -6.20 27.49 -9.99
C MET A 521 -7.51 27.25 -10.76
N THR A 522 -8.67 27.47 -10.13
CA THR A 522 -9.97 27.40 -10.79
C THR A 522 -10.12 28.54 -11.79
N ASN A 523 -9.72 29.75 -11.40
CA ASN A 523 -9.72 30.92 -12.30
C ASN A 523 -8.77 30.74 -13.50
N PHE A 524 -7.59 30.14 -13.27
CA PHE A 524 -6.64 29.80 -14.33
C PHE A 524 -7.26 28.89 -15.41
N VAL A 525 -8.11 27.94 -15.01
CA VAL A 525 -8.81 27.04 -15.94
C VAL A 525 -10.03 27.73 -16.59
N SER A 526 -10.74 28.60 -15.86
CA SER A 526 -11.92 29.26 -16.39
C SER A 526 -11.60 30.42 -17.34
N ALA A 527 -10.59 31.23 -17.03
CA ALA A 527 -10.26 32.48 -17.72
C ALA A 527 -8.82 32.59 -18.24
N GLY A 528 -7.87 31.78 -17.65
CA GLY A 528 -6.44 31.83 -17.97
C GLY A 528 -6.00 30.86 -19.07
N LEU A 529 -4.71 30.49 -19.03
CA LEU A 529 -4.06 29.57 -19.99
C LEU A 529 -4.62 28.14 -19.93
N GLY A 530 -5.29 27.75 -18.84
CA GLY A 530 -5.88 26.43 -18.66
C GLY A 530 -7.21 26.19 -19.39
N ARG A 531 -7.77 27.18 -20.12
CA ARG A 531 -9.12 27.15 -20.71
C ARG A 531 -9.44 25.91 -21.55
N LYS A 532 -8.45 25.27 -22.15
CA LYS A 532 -8.65 24.04 -22.95
C LYS A 532 -8.99 22.81 -22.09
N ALA A 533 -8.82 22.89 -20.76
CA ALA A 533 -9.27 21.86 -19.83
C ALA A 533 -10.68 22.13 -19.27
N ARG A 534 -11.30 23.29 -19.55
CA ARG A 534 -12.59 23.69 -18.98
C ARG A 534 -13.71 22.71 -19.35
N MET A 535 -14.54 22.39 -18.37
CA MET A 535 -15.78 21.62 -18.52
C MET A 535 -17.00 22.50 -18.17
N LEU A 536 -18.18 22.14 -18.67
CA LEU A 536 -19.41 22.93 -18.44
C LEU A 536 -19.99 22.69 -17.04
N HIS A 537 -19.96 21.44 -16.56
CA HIS A 537 -20.69 21.04 -15.36
C HIS A 537 -19.75 20.73 -14.17
N VAL A 538 -18.43 20.76 -14.37
CA VAL A 538 -17.44 20.46 -13.34
C VAL A 538 -16.40 21.57 -13.31
N LYS A 539 -16.19 22.18 -12.14
CA LYS A 539 -15.10 23.13 -11.94
C LYS A 539 -13.78 22.36 -11.79
N ILE A 540 -12.77 22.77 -12.54
CA ILE A 540 -11.43 22.20 -12.51
C ILE A 540 -10.49 23.26 -11.96
N ALA A 541 -9.68 22.91 -10.97
CA ALA A 541 -8.56 23.71 -10.51
C ALA A 541 -7.26 23.16 -11.11
N GLY A 542 -6.45 23.99 -11.78
CA GLY A 542 -5.23 23.50 -12.41
C GLY A 542 -4.27 24.59 -12.85
N ILE A 543 -3.08 24.15 -13.27
CA ILE A 543 -2.03 25.01 -13.81
C ILE A 543 -1.32 24.29 -14.96
N THR A 544 -0.99 25.02 -16.05
CA THR A 544 -0.14 24.52 -17.13
C THR A 544 1.31 24.92 -16.90
N SER A 545 2.22 24.11 -17.45
CA SER A 545 3.62 24.49 -17.57
C SER A 545 4.17 24.07 -18.93
N THR A 546 5.18 24.79 -19.38
CA THR A 546 5.96 24.47 -20.56
C THR A 546 7.43 24.61 -20.19
N ALA A 547 8.17 23.52 -20.19
CA ALA A 547 9.57 23.48 -19.82
C ALA A 547 10.43 22.96 -20.99
N GLY A 548 11.71 23.32 -21.03
CA GLY A 548 12.62 22.96 -22.12
C GLY A 548 12.90 24.11 -23.08
N THR A 549 13.52 23.82 -24.19
CA THR A 549 13.88 24.81 -25.24
C THR A 549 13.44 24.33 -26.61
N ALA A 550 13.26 25.25 -27.56
CA ALA A 550 12.91 24.89 -28.93
C ALA A 550 13.92 23.91 -29.58
N LYS A 551 15.19 23.96 -29.17
CA LYS A 551 16.24 23.05 -29.67
C LYS A 551 16.17 21.64 -29.06
N ARG A 552 15.74 21.53 -27.79
CA ARG A 552 15.67 20.24 -27.04
C ARG A 552 14.26 19.67 -26.99
N GLY A 553 13.27 20.37 -27.53
CA GLY A 553 11.87 20.06 -27.42
C GLY A 553 11.22 20.69 -26.17
N LEU A 554 9.90 20.86 -26.23
CA LEU A 554 9.10 21.44 -25.17
C LEU A 554 8.28 20.36 -24.48
N ASN A 555 8.47 20.22 -23.17
CA ASN A 555 7.66 19.37 -22.32
C ASN A 555 6.42 20.13 -21.86
N GLY A 556 5.25 19.68 -22.30
CA GLY A 556 3.97 20.28 -21.92
C GLY A 556 3.40 19.59 -20.70
N TRP A 557 3.10 20.38 -19.65
CA TRP A 557 2.48 19.89 -18.43
C TRP A 557 1.10 20.47 -18.20
N PHE A 558 0.23 19.68 -17.58
CA PHE A 558 -0.97 20.15 -16.93
C PHE A 558 -1.17 19.40 -15.61
N VAL A 559 -1.25 20.14 -14.53
CA VAL A 559 -1.45 19.61 -13.17
C VAL A 559 -2.76 20.17 -12.65
N CYS A 560 -3.69 19.30 -12.23
CA CYS A 560 -5.02 19.73 -11.85
C CYS A 560 -5.69 18.76 -10.88
N PHE A 561 -6.81 19.20 -10.33
CA PHE A 561 -7.76 18.35 -9.61
C PHE A 561 -9.20 18.73 -9.94
N ALA A 562 -10.10 17.77 -9.79
CA ALA A 562 -11.52 17.91 -10.08
C ALA A 562 -12.37 16.92 -9.25
N PRO A 563 -13.63 17.29 -8.93
CA PRO A 563 -14.19 18.64 -8.94
C PRO A 563 -13.45 19.58 -7.99
N ALA A 564 -13.36 20.88 -8.27
CA ALA A 564 -12.61 21.82 -7.43
C ALA A 564 -13.21 22.04 -6.04
N ASP A 565 -14.51 21.89 -5.90
CA ASP A 565 -15.29 22.05 -4.67
C ASP A 565 -15.35 20.78 -3.81
N LYS A 566 -15.25 19.60 -4.45
CA LYS A 566 -15.21 18.28 -3.79
C LYS A 566 -14.19 17.39 -4.50
N PRO A 567 -12.88 17.56 -4.26
CA PRO A 567 -11.86 16.89 -5.03
C PRO A 567 -11.89 15.37 -4.91
N GLU A 568 -12.06 14.68 -6.04
CA GLU A 568 -12.04 13.22 -6.14
C GLU A 568 -10.78 12.72 -6.85
N LEU A 569 -10.31 13.47 -7.83
CA LEU A 569 -9.16 13.15 -8.66
C LEU A 569 -8.19 14.32 -8.69
N ALA A 570 -6.91 14.06 -8.38
CA ALA A 570 -5.80 14.96 -8.70
C ALA A 570 -4.88 14.29 -9.70
N MET A 571 -4.40 15.04 -10.70
CA MET A 571 -3.59 14.45 -11.76
C MET A 571 -2.48 15.36 -12.25
N ALA A 572 -1.43 14.71 -12.76
CA ALA A 572 -0.40 15.34 -13.57
C ALA A 572 -0.33 14.66 -14.93
N ILE A 573 -0.29 15.47 -15.99
CA ILE A 573 -0.11 15.05 -17.36
C ILE A 573 1.17 15.68 -17.88
N LEU A 574 2.05 14.86 -18.39
CA LEU A 574 3.29 15.24 -19.07
C LEU A 574 3.26 14.76 -20.51
N CYS A 575 3.57 15.65 -21.44
CA CYS A 575 3.84 15.30 -22.84
C CYS A 575 5.30 15.68 -23.17
N GLU A 576 6.18 14.68 -23.29
CA GLU A 576 7.58 14.89 -23.68
C GLU A 576 7.67 15.37 -25.12
N ASN A 577 8.35 16.49 -25.33
CA ASN A 577 8.53 17.10 -26.66
C ASN A 577 7.22 17.29 -27.44
N GLY A 578 6.09 17.30 -26.69
CA GLY A 578 4.74 17.35 -27.27
C GLY A 578 4.26 18.78 -27.56
N GLY A 579 4.97 19.80 -27.11
CA GLY A 579 4.58 21.19 -27.24
C GLY A 579 4.24 21.85 -25.91
N THR A 580 3.38 22.88 -25.96
CA THR A 580 3.03 23.67 -24.76
C THR A 580 1.99 22.98 -23.90
N GLY A 581 2.05 23.18 -22.56
CA GLY A 581 1.11 22.58 -21.64
C GLY A 581 -0.36 22.92 -21.93
N HIS A 582 -0.63 24.18 -22.27
CA HIS A 582 -1.99 24.60 -22.67
C HIS A 582 -2.43 24.06 -24.05
N GLY A 583 -1.45 23.73 -24.92
CA GLY A 583 -1.71 23.21 -26.26
C GLY A 583 -2.02 21.72 -26.28
N VAL A 584 -1.31 20.90 -25.48
CA VAL A 584 -1.38 19.45 -25.54
C VAL A 584 -1.87 18.81 -24.24
N ALA A 585 -1.32 19.16 -23.07
CA ALA A 585 -1.67 18.48 -21.82
C ALA A 585 -3.06 18.87 -21.28
N ALA A 586 -3.46 20.12 -21.36
CA ALA A 586 -4.79 20.58 -20.90
C ALA A 586 -5.96 19.91 -21.68
N PRO A 587 -5.93 19.77 -23.04
CA PRO A 587 -6.93 18.99 -23.76
C PRO A 587 -6.97 17.51 -23.38
N ILE A 588 -5.84 16.89 -23.05
CA ILE A 588 -5.79 15.49 -22.57
C ILE A 588 -6.52 15.39 -21.24
N ALA A 589 -6.29 16.33 -20.31
CA ALA A 589 -7.00 16.37 -19.04
C ALA A 589 -8.52 16.46 -19.21
N GLN A 590 -8.98 17.33 -20.13
CA GLN A 590 -10.41 17.48 -20.42
C GLN A 590 -11.02 16.15 -20.89
N ARG A 591 -10.36 15.44 -21.81
CA ARG A 591 -10.82 14.13 -22.29
C ARG A 591 -10.91 13.11 -21.14
N ILE A 592 -9.86 13.02 -20.32
CA ILE A 592 -9.84 12.12 -19.17
C ILE A 592 -11.00 12.42 -18.21
N LEU A 593 -11.16 13.68 -17.80
CA LEU A 593 -12.16 14.09 -16.83
C LEU A 593 -13.59 13.92 -17.36
N ASN A 594 -13.81 14.14 -18.66
CA ASN A 594 -15.11 13.91 -19.30
C ASN A 594 -15.56 12.45 -19.22
N GLU A 595 -14.63 11.50 -19.26
CA GLU A 595 -14.93 10.06 -19.17
C GLU A 595 -14.87 9.52 -17.73
N ALA A 596 -14.03 10.10 -16.89
CA ALA A 596 -13.81 9.62 -15.53
C ALA A 596 -14.88 10.11 -14.53
N LEU A 597 -15.48 11.30 -14.76
CA LEU A 597 -16.46 11.92 -13.88
C LEU A 597 -17.92 11.78 -14.39
N ARG A 598 -18.15 10.95 -15.42
CA ARG A 598 -19.46 10.46 -15.82
C ARG A 598 -19.86 9.30 -14.92
#